data_1a1476f138961ca11e4608d115025190
#
_entry.id   1a1476f138961ca11e4608d115025190
#
_cell.length_a   1.000
_cell.length_b   1.000
_cell.length_c   1.000
_cell.angle_alpha   90.00
_cell.angle_beta   90.00
_cell.angle_gamma   90.00
#
_symmetry.space_group_name_H-M   'P 1'
#
loop_
_entity.id
_entity.type
_entity.pdbx_description
1 polymer ?
#
loop_
_entity_poly.entity_id
_entity_poly.type
_entity_poly.pdbx_seq_one_letter_code
_entity_poly.pdbx_strand_id
1 'polypeptide(L)'
;MPVGTHATVKAQTPDFLHDSGSQILLANTYHLLLRPGPEVFRQVGGIHPFMSWERSVLTDSGGFQIFSLPHSRSMTEEGAVFQSYLDGRTILLSPERSIETQVAIGSDIMMVLDQCVPSTVDESIARAAMELTHRWAARSLAARGDSPQAMFAIVQGALHLGLRKESAEALCAMPFDGYAIGGLAVGEGKSEREDTCEFAASLLPEDKPRYLMGVGTPLDILEAVHRGVDMFDCIIPTQVAQRGGAFTSRGFLQLRRGIYKSSTEPLDPDCPCPTCARYTRAYLHHLTKCKETLGWQLIGQHNIFFYHRLMAEIRQSILEDRFLPLYEEKRAILAVDDLDNPVTPMRRNPPKSLKLGAYKIHTALEGFSSILHIDSGEIMHSRTEPMVESRQLYIEQSRLAERLREKTSTPLVIWDVGLGAAANAMAAIECFESLAESGTVRPLHLVSFENDLDSLRLAFKNHDRFPYLRHGGPAAILKNGRWQSKKHPDLSWELLEGGFLENLGSAVAPDLIFYDMFSGKTSAF
;
A
#
# COMPACT_ATOMS: atom_id res chain seq x y z
N MET A 1 -13.83 -15.37 7.49
CA MET A 1 -12.99 -16.28 6.68
C MET A 1 -11.56 -15.76 6.68
N PRO A 2 -10.60 -16.48 7.27
CA PRO A 2 -9.17 -16.17 7.11
C PRO A 2 -8.75 -16.30 5.64
N VAL A 3 -7.87 -15.39 5.18
CA VAL A 3 -7.46 -15.34 3.78
C VAL A 3 -6.20 -16.16 3.54
N GLY A 4 -6.32 -17.20 2.75
CA GLY A 4 -5.26 -18.12 2.32
C GLY A 4 -4.83 -17.87 0.88
N THR A 5 -4.21 -16.73 0.58
CA THR A 5 -3.87 -16.25 -0.76
C THR A 5 -3.22 -17.30 -1.67
N HIS A 6 -2.28 -18.08 -1.15
CA HIS A 6 -1.56 -19.13 -1.87
C HIS A 6 -1.84 -20.52 -1.30
N ALA A 7 -3.11 -20.83 -1.01
CA ALA A 7 -3.54 -22.02 -0.29
C ALA A 7 -2.88 -22.12 1.12
N THR A 8 -2.62 -20.97 1.76
CA THR A 8 -2.13 -20.89 3.13
C THR A 8 -2.51 -19.56 3.77
N VAL A 9 -3.08 -19.61 4.95
CA VAL A 9 -3.24 -18.42 5.80
C VAL A 9 -1.87 -18.07 6.38
N LYS A 10 -1.45 -16.84 6.18
CA LYS A 10 -0.07 -16.42 6.38
C LYS A 10 0.50 -16.80 7.75
N ALA A 11 1.54 -17.67 7.74
CA ALA A 11 2.22 -18.24 8.90
C ALA A 11 1.31 -19.01 9.90
N GLN A 12 0.19 -19.56 9.44
CA GLN A 12 -0.70 -20.39 10.23
C GLN A 12 -0.76 -21.80 9.65
N THR A 13 -0.75 -22.78 10.55
CA THR A 13 -0.96 -24.19 10.17
C THR A 13 -2.45 -24.50 10.07
N PRO A 14 -2.86 -25.46 9.21
CA PRO A 14 -4.24 -25.93 9.16
C PRO A 14 -4.77 -26.40 10.52
N ASP A 15 -3.97 -27.14 11.30
CA ASP A 15 -4.34 -27.59 12.64
C ASP A 15 -4.73 -26.42 13.55
N PHE A 16 -3.90 -25.34 13.57
CA PHE A 16 -4.24 -24.16 14.36
C PHE A 16 -5.55 -23.51 13.86
N LEU A 17 -5.75 -23.39 12.55
CA LEU A 17 -6.97 -22.83 12.00
C LEU A 17 -8.20 -23.66 12.35
N HIS A 18 -8.06 -24.99 12.34
CA HIS A 18 -9.09 -25.91 12.78
C HIS A 18 -9.43 -25.69 14.25
N ASP A 19 -8.43 -25.67 15.12
CA ASP A 19 -8.58 -25.53 16.57
C ASP A 19 -9.08 -24.14 17.00
N SER A 20 -8.76 -23.10 16.20
CA SER A 20 -9.28 -21.74 16.42
C SER A 20 -10.75 -21.57 16.04
N GLY A 21 -11.38 -22.60 15.45
CA GLY A 21 -12.78 -22.56 15.04
C GLY A 21 -13.02 -22.04 13.61
N SER A 22 -12.00 -21.93 12.77
CA SER A 22 -12.18 -21.58 11.36
C SER A 22 -13.04 -22.65 10.65
N GLN A 23 -14.12 -22.24 10.01
CA GLN A 23 -15.04 -23.14 9.30
C GLN A 23 -14.88 -23.02 7.78
N ILE A 24 -14.54 -21.84 7.30
CA ILE A 24 -14.33 -21.53 5.89
C ILE A 24 -13.04 -20.72 5.76
N LEU A 25 -12.24 -21.05 4.75
CA LEU A 25 -11.08 -20.24 4.34
C LEU A 25 -11.37 -19.59 2.98
N LEU A 26 -10.77 -18.45 2.71
CA LEU A 26 -10.75 -17.87 1.37
C LEU A 26 -9.41 -18.15 0.70
N ALA A 27 -9.44 -18.57 -0.57
CA ALA A 27 -8.27 -18.69 -1.42
C ALA A 27 -8.41 -17.82 -2.69
N ASN A 28 -7.30 -17.28 -3.20
CA ASN A 28 -7.37 -16.33 -4.31
C ASN A 28 -7.11 -17.01 -5.65
N THR A 29 -8.12 -17.07 -6.50
CA THR A 29 -8.06 -17.67 -7.82
C THR A 29 -6.96 -17.10 -8.70
N TYR A 30 -6.77 -15.78 -8.72
CA TYR A 30 -5.71 -15.13 -9.48
C TYR A 30 -4.31 -15.68 -9.13
N HIS A 31 -4.00 -15.78 -7.85
CA HIS A 31 -2.69 -16.27 -7.42
C HIS A 31 -2.52 -17.76 -7.67
N LEU A 32 -3.56 -18.55 -7.45
CA LEU A 32 -3.52 -20.00 -7.65
C LEU A 32 -3.53 -20.39 -9.13
N LEU A 33 -4.15 -19.60 -10.01
CA LEU A 33 -4.04 -19.72 -11.45
C LEU A 33 -2.59 -19.57 -11.94
N LEU A 34 -1.86 -18.61 -11.36
CA LEU A 34 -0.47 -18.33 -11.72
C LEU A 34 0.50 -19.34 -11.10
N ARG A 35 0.26 -19.72 -9.85
CA ARG A 35 1.10 -20.67 -9.09
C ARG A 35 0.29 -21.34 -7.97
N PRO A 36 0.17 -22.65 -7.93
CA PRO A 36 0.88 -23.66 -8.76
C PRO A 36 0.31 -23.86 -10.16
N GLY A 37 -0.89 -23.34 -10.43
CA GLY A 37 -1.65 -23.56 -11.65
C GLY A 37 -2.72 -24.65 -11.50
N PRO A 38 -3.80 -24.60 -12.32
CA PRO A 38 -4.94 -25.51 -12.21
C PRO A 38 -4.57 -26.99 -12.43
N GLU A 39 -3.55 -27.26 -13.24
CA GLU A 39 -3.12 -28.64 -13.52
C GLU A 39 -2.59 -29.35 -12.27
N VAL A 40 -1.87 -28.64 -11.41
CA VAL A 40 -1.38 -29.22 -10.16
C VAL A 40 -2.56 -29.60 -9.26
N PHE A 41 -3.58 -28.74 -9.15
CA PHE A 41 -4.77 -29.06 -8.35
C PHE A 41 -5.52 -30.29 -8.89
N ARG A 42 -5.67 -30.44 -10.21
CA ARG A 42 -6.26 -31.64 -10.82
C ARG A 42 -5.48 -32.92 -10.47
N GLN A 43 -4.14 -32.82 -10.47
CA GLN A 43 -3.27 -33.97 -10.16
C GLN A 43 -3.31 -34.39 -8.70
N VAL A 44 -3.40 -33.43 -7.78
CA VAL A 44 -3.37 -33.70 -6.32
C VAL A 44 -4.76 -33.88 -5.70
N GLY A 45 -5.84 -33.73 -6.49
CA GLY A 45 -7.20 -33.92 -6.02
C GLY A 45 -7.86 -32.68 -5.42
N GLY A 46 -7.38 -31.48 -5.76
CA GLY A 46 -7.93 -30.20 -5.33
C GLY A 46 -7.24 -29.57 -4.14
N ILE A 47 -7.77 -28.43 -3.69
CA ILE A 47 -7.18 -27.60 -2.64
C ILE A 47 -7.21 -28.26 -1.26
N HIS A 48 -8.23 -29.06 -0.97
CA HIS A 48 -8.40 -29.74 0.32
C HIS A 48 -7.22 -30.67 0.66
N PRO A 49 -6.90 -31.69 -0.17
CA PRO A 49 -5.71 -32.50 0.07
C PRO A 49 -4.41 -31.71 -0.13
N PHE A 50 -4.38 -30.71 -1.04
CA PHE A 50 -3.20 -29.90 -1.28
C PHE A 50 -2.72 -29.15 -0.03
N MET A 51 -3.63 -28.63 0.77
CA MET A 51 -3.31 -27.87 1.98
C MET A 51 -3.63 -28.60 3.30
N SER A 52 -4.10 -29.86 3.23
CA SER A 52 -4.58 -30.63 4.40
C SER A 52 -5.67 -29.90 5.18
N TRP A 53 -6.68 -29.42 4.47
CA TRP A 53 -7.82 -28.70 5.04
C TRP A 53 -9.13 -29.40 4.68
N GLU A 54 -9.88 -29.83 5.69
CA GLU A 54 -11.08 -30.65 5.50
C GLU A 54 -12.39 -29.87 5.51
N ARG A 55 -12.34 -28.58 5.90
CA ARG A 55 -13.52 -27.71 5.95
C ARG A 55 -13.62 -26.87 4.69
N SER A 56 -14.70 -26.11 4.56
CA SER A 56 -15.01 -25.38 3.34
C SER A 56 -13.94 -24.36 2.93
N VAL A 57 -13.82 -24.19 1.60
CA VAL A 57 -13.00 -23.18 0.96
C VAL A 57 -13.87 -22.39 -0.01
N LEU A 58 -13.81 -21.06 0.09
CA LEU A 58 -14.34 -20.14 -0.92
C LEU A 58 -13.17 -19.65 -1.78
N THR A 59 -13.32 -19.67 -3.09
CA THR A 59 -12.39 -18.98 -4.00
C THR A 59 -13.00 -17.70 -4.51
N ASP A 60 -12.21 -16.59 -4.49
CA ASP A 60 -12.60 -15.37 -5.17
C ASP A 60 -12.57 -15.55 -6.71
N SER A 61 -13.06 -14.54 -7.45
CA SER A 61 -13.09 -14.58 -8.91
C SER A 61 -11.73 -14.32 -9.59
N GLY A 62 -10.79 -13.68 -8.88
CA GLY A 62 -9.54 -13.13 -9.43
C GLY A 62 -9.67 -11.69 -9.96
N GLY A 63 -10.87 -11.16 -10.11
CA GLY A 63 -11.12 -9.81 -10.66
C GLY A 63 -10.52 -8.67 -9.84
N PHE A 64 -10.65 -8.75 -8.51
CA PHE A 64 -10.12 -7.72 -7.62
C PHE A 64 -8.58 -7.61 -7.67
N GLN A 65 -7.85 -8.71 -7.78
CA GLN A 65 -6.39 -8.69 -7.87
C GLN A 65 -5.93 -8.01 -9.16
N ILE A 66 -6.64 -8.22 -10.26
CA ILE A 66 -6.38 -7.52 -11.52
C ILE A 66 -6.65 -6.02 -11.36
N PHE A 67 -7.69 -5.64 -10.61
CA PHE A 67 -7.97 -4.24 -10.30
C PHE A 67 -6.90 -3.61 -9.40
N SER A 68 -6.46 -4.29 -8.35
CA SER A 68 -5.61 -3.74 -7.29
C SER A 68 -4.12 -3.74 -7.59
N LEU A 69 -3.64 -4.62 -8.48
CA LEU A 69 -2.22 -4.75 -8.79
C LEU A 69 -1.78 -3.73 -9.86
N PRO A 70 -0.55 -3.15 -9.74
CA PRO A 70 -0.08 -2.04 -10.59
C PRO A 70 0.43 -2.48 -11.97
N HIS A 71 -0.11 -3.55 -12.54
CA HIS A 71 0.30 -4.04 -13.86
C HIS A 71 -0.62 -3.55 -14.97
N SER A 72 -0.12 -3.56 -16.22
CA SER A 72 -0.91 -3.24 -17.40
C SER A 72 -2.13 -4.17 -17.47
N ARG A 73 -3.31 -3.58 -17.58
CA ARG A 73 -4.57 -4.29 -17.64
C ARG A 73 -5.54 -3.63 -18.60
N SER A 74 -6.39 -4.43 -19.20
CA SER A 74 -7.58 -3.96 -19.93
C SER A 74 -8.77 -4.85 -19.61
N MET A 75 -9.93 -4.23 -19.50
CA MET A 75 -11.21 -4.92 -19.35
C MET A 75 -11.94 -4.89 -20.67
N THR A 76 -12.39 -6.04 -21.14
CA THR A 76 -13.10 -6.19 -22.40
C THR A 76 -14.35 -7.05 -22.16
N GLU A 77 -15.24 -7.15 -23.16
CA GLU A 77 -16.38 -8.06 -23.04
C GLU A 77 -15.94 -9.54 -22.87
N GLU A 78 -14.81 -9.91 -23.43
CA GLU A 78 -14.28 -11.26 -23.33
C GLU A 78 -13.77 -11.61 -21.93
N GLY A 79 -13.16 -10.64 -21.23
CA GLY A 79 -12.57 -10.83 -19.91
C GLY A 79 -11.54 -9.76 -19.56
N ALA A 80 -10.83 -9.99 -18.48
CA ALA A 80 -9.74 -9.15 -17.99
C ALA A 80 -8.39 -9.63 -18.55
N VAL A 81 -7.71 -8.75 -19.31
CA VAL A 81 -6.36 -9.01 -19.83
C VAL A 81 -5.34 -8.35 -18.91
N PHE A 82 -4.35 -9.09 -18.48
CA PHE A 82 -3.29 -8.58 -17.59
C PHE A 82 -1.95 -9.26 -17.83
N GLN A 83 -0.89 -8.66 -17.31
CA GLN A 83 0.44 -9.27 -17.31
C GLN A 83 0.72 -9.99 -15.99
N SER A 84 1.17 -11.24 -16.09
CA SER A 84 1.60 -12.04 -14.94
C SER A 84 2.82 -11.40 -14.27
N TYR A 85 2.73 -11.18 -12.95
CA TYR A 85 3.86 -10.67 -12.16
C TYR A 85 5.00 -11.68 -11.99
N LEU A 86 4.77 -12.95 -12.36
CA LEU A 86 5.80 -14.00 -12.23
C LEU A 86 6.76 -14.04 -13.42
N ASP A 87 6.22 -13.87 -14.63
CA ASP A 87 6.95 -14.11 -15.88
C ASP A 87 6.63 -13.07 -16.99
N GLY A 88 5.79 -12.09 -16.69
CA GLY A 88 5.43 -11.01 -17.62
C GLY A 88 4.52 -11.42 -18.79
N ARG A 89 4.14 -12.69 -18.92
CA ARG A 89 3.24 -13.14 -20.01
C ARG A 89 1.86 -12.51 -19.88
N THR A 90 1.25 -12.20 -21.01
CA THR A 90 -0.12 -11.70 -21.09
C THR A 90 -1.11 -12.84 -20.88
N ILE A 91 -2.08 -12.65 -20.02
CA ILE A 91 -3.12 -13.61 -19.66
C ILE A 91 -4.48 -12.95 -19.85
N LEU A 92 -5.39 -13.68 -20.49
CA LEU A 92 -6.81 -13.38 -20.50
C LEU A 92 -7.48 -14.24 -19.41
N LEU A 93 -8.11 -13.61 -18.44
CA LEU A 93 -9.03 -14.22 -17.49
C LEU A 93 -10.46 -13.91 -17.92
N SER A 94 -11.09 -14.83 -18.66
CA SER A 94 -12.52 -14.74 -18.98
C SER A 94 -13.36 -15.31 -17.83
N PRO A 95 -14.68 -15.05 -17.80
CA PRO A 95 -15.59 -15.70 -16.84
C PRO A 95 -15.46 -17.23 -16.86
N GLU A 96 -15.42 -17.84 -18.04
CA GLU A 96 -15.29 -19.29 -18.21
C GLU A 96 -13.98 -19.79 -17.61
N ARG A 97 -12.87 -19.12 -17.91
CA ARG A 97 -11.55 -19.51 -17.40
C ARG A 97 -11.43 -19.33 -15.87
N SER A 98 -12.08 -18.30 -15.32
CA SER A 98 -12.16 -18.13 -13.86
C SER A 98 -12.89 -19.31 -13.22
N ILE A 99 -14.04 -19.71 -13.76
CA ILE A 99 -14.82 -20.83 -13.24
C ILE A 99 -14.08 -22.17 -13.44
N GLU A 100 -13.52 -22.42 -14.61
CA GLU A 100 -12.69 -23.63 -14.87
C GLU A 100 -11.52 -23.73 -13.87
N THR A 101 -10.91 -22.60 -13.53
CA THR A 101 -9.83 -22.55 -12.54
C THR A 101 -10.35 -22.88 -11.14
N GLN A 102 -11.47 -22.29 -10.71
CA GLN A 102 -12.09 -22.56 -9.41
C GLN A 102 -12.58 -24.01 -9.29
N VAL A 103 -13.12 -24.57 -10.37
CA VAL A 103 -13.48 -26.01 -10.44
C VAL A 103 -12.23 -26.87 -10.30
N ALA A 104 -11.13 -26.54 -10.98
CA ALA A 104 -9.88 -27.28 -10.88
C ALA A 104 -9.25 -27.17 -9.48
N ILE A 105 -9.34 -25.98 -8.84
CA ILE A 105 -8.94 -25.79 -7.44
C ILE A 105 -9.78 -26.67 -6.51
N GLY A 106 -11.06 -26.90 -6.82
CA GLY A 106 -11.95 -27.74 -6.02
C GLY A 106 -12.42 -27.04 -4.74
N SER A 107 -12.71 -25.75 -4.82
CA SER A 107 -13.33 -25.01 -3.72
C SER A 107 -14.80 -25.40 -3.55
N ASP A 108 -15.39 -25.17 -2.39
CA ASP A 108 -16.82 -25.46 -2.15
C ASP A 108 -17.71 -24.33 -2.65
N ILE A 109 -17.22 -23.11 -2.63
CA ILE A 109 -17.93 -21.90 -3.05
C ILE A 109 -17.09 -21.16 -4.08
N MET A 110 -17.65 -20.91 -5.24
CA MET A 110 -17.07 -20.14 -6.34
C MET A 110 -17.67 -18.75 -6.42
N MET A 111 -16.90 -17.77 -6.86
CA MET A 111 -17.37 -16.41 -7.14
C MET A 111 -17.42 -16.16 -8.64
N VAL A 112 -18.44 -15.47 -9.11
CA VAL A 112 -18.47 -14.96 -10.49
C VAL A 112 -17.35 -13.96 -10.75
N LEU A 113 -16.84 -13.89 -11.98
CA LEU A 113 -15.91 -12.82 -12.35
C LEU A 113 -16.67 -11.49 -12.39
N ASP A 114 -16.06 -10.44 -11.83
CA ASP A 114 -16.63 -9.10 -11.73
C ASP A 114 -15.64 -8.03 -12.14
N GLN A 115 -16.15 -6.88 -12.52
CA GLN A 115 -15.34 -5.67 -12.73
C GLN A 115 -15.47 -4.73 -11.54
N CYS A 116 -14.46 -4.73 -10.67
CA CYS A 116 -14.34 -3.74 -9.60
C CYS A 116 -13.84 -2.40 -10.15
N VAL A 117 -14.43 -1.31 -9.66
CA VAL A 117 -14.00 0.07 -9.92
C VAL A 117 -13.87 0.82 -8.59
N PRO A 118 -13.12 1.93 -8.52
CA PRO A 118 -13.11 2.77 -7.32
C PRO A 118 -14.53 3.19 -6.93
N SER A 119 -14.84 3.18 -5.63
CA SER A 119 -16.20 3.50 -5.13
C SER A 119 -16.65 4.91 -5.46
N THR A 120 -15.73 5.83 -5.73
CA THR A 120 -15.95 7.26 -5.98
C THR A 120 -16.01 7.64 -7.47
N VAL A 121 -16.10 6.66 -8.38
CA VAL A 121 -16.20 6.95 -9.82
C VAL A 121 -17.57 7.52 -10.19
N ASP A 122 -17.62 8.21 -11.34
CA ASP A 122 -18.87 8.71 -11.91
C ASP A 122 -19.86 7.57 -12.22
N GLU A 123 -21.15 7.87 -12.16
CA GLU A 123 -22.23 6.90 -12.34
C GLU A 123 -22.12 6.16 -13.69
N SER A 124 -21.72 6.84 -14.75
CA SER A 124 -21.58 6.25 -16.08
C SER A 124 -20.51 5.14 -16.11
N ILE A 125 -19.38 5.35 -15.41
CA ILE A 125 -18.30 4.36 -15.28
C ILE A 125 -18.75 3.19 -14.41
N ALA A 126 -19.40 3.49 -13.28
CA ALA A 126 -19.97 2.47 -12.39
C ALA A 126 -21.02 1.61 -13.10
N ARG A 127 -21.89 2.22 -13.90
CA ARG A 127 -22.91 1.55 -14.71
C ARG A 127 -22.30 0.60 -15.72
N ALA A 128 -21.33 1.05 -16.51
CA ALA A 128 -20.67 0.22 -17.50
C ALA A 128 -19.99 -1.01 -16.86
N ALA A 129 -19.31 -0.83 -15.72
CA ALA A 129 -18.67 -1.92 -14.98
C ALA A 129 -19.71 -2.89 -14.37
N MET A 130 -20.80 -2.38 -13.85
CA MET A 130 -21.91 -3.18 -13.31
C MET A 130 -22.57 -4.02 -14.40
N GLU A 131 -22.90 -3.44 -15.54
CA GLU A 131 -23.52 -4.15 -16.66
C GLU A 131 -22.58 -5.23 -17.23
N LEU A 132 -21.29 -4.96 -17.34
CA LEU A 132 -20.30 -5.96 -17.71
C LEU A 132 -20.26 -7.11 -16.70
N THR A 133 -20.29 -6.79 -15.39
CA THR A 133 -20.36 -7.80 -14.32
C THR A 133 -21.60 -8.68 -14.46
N HIS A 134 -22.77 -8.13 -14.80
CA HIS A 134 -23.99 -8.93 -15.03
C HIS A 134 -23.83 -9.90 -16.20
N ARG A 135 -23.26 -9.46 -17.32
CA ARG A 135 -23.01 -10.33 -18.47
C ARG A 135 -22.00 -11.43 -18.13
N TRP A 136 -20.95 -11.07 -17.38
CA TRP A 136 -19.96 -12.04 -16.90
C TRP A 136 -20.53 -13.01 -15.85
N ALA A 137 -21.45 -12.56 -15.00
CA ALA A 137 -22.16 -13.43 -14.06
C ALA A 137 -22.98 -14.51 -14.79
N ALA A 138 -23.73 -14.13 -15.83
CA ALA A 138 -24.46 -15.07 -16.65
C ALA A 138 -23.55 -16.10 -17.35
N ARG A 139 -22.41 -15.65 -17.89
CA ARG A 139 -21.39 -16.51 -18.49
C ARG A 139 -20.73 -17.45 -17.47
N SER A 140 -20.42 -16.92 -16.27
CA SER A 140 -19.90 -17.73 -15.17
C SER A 140 -20.87 -18.83 -14.74
N LEU A 141 -22.16 -18.50 -14.65
CA LEU A 141 -23.20 -19.45 -14.31
C LEU A 141 -23.34 -20.55 -15.37
N ALA A 142 -23.28 -20.18 -16.67
CA ALA A 142 -23.28 -21.14 -17.76
C ALA A 142 -22.02 -22.04 -17.73
N ALA A 143 -20.86 -21.48 -17.45
CA ALA A 143 -19.59 -22.22 -17.36
C ALA A 143 -19.52 -23.17 -16.15
N ARG A 144 -20.30 -22.92 -15.09
CA ARG A 144 -20.43 -23.83 -13.93
C ARG A 144 -20.93 -25.21 -14.37
N GLY A 145 -21.87 -25.26 -15.34
CA GLY A 145 -22.46 -26.49 -15.80
C GLY A 145 -23.05 -27.31 -14.64
N ASP A 146 -22.74 -28.62 -14.63
CA ASP A 146 -23.20 -29.56 -13.59
C ASP A 146 -22.31 -29.63 -12.35
N SER A 147 -21.38 -28.66 -12.17
CA SER A 147 -20.51 -28.65 -10.99
C SER A 147 -21.34 -28.53 -9.70
N PRO A 148 -21.07 -29.39 -8.69
CA PRO A 148 -21.79 -29.34 -7.41
C PRO A 148 -21.41 -28.15 -6.53
N GLN A 149 -20.38 -27.38 -6.88
CA GLN A 149 -19.89 -26.25 -6.12
C GLN A 149 -20.93 -25.12 -6.09
N ALA A 150 -21.15 -24.52 -4.93
CA ALA A 150 -22.00 -23.33 -4.82
C ALA A 150 -21.37 -22.16 -5.58
N MET A 151 -22.21 -21.26 -6.11
CA MET A 151 -21.75 -20.06 -6.82
C MET A 151 -22.45 -18.82 -6.30
N PHE A 152 -21.65 -17.81 -5.96
CA PHE A 152 -22.15 -16.53 -5.49
C PHE A 152 -21.97 -15.44 -6.55
N ALA A 153 -23.03 -14.63 -6.73
CA ALA A 153 -22.99 -13.43 -7.54
C ALA A 153 -22.41 -12.25 -6.76
N ILE A 154 -21.90 -11.23 -7.47
CA ILE A 154 -21.31 -10.03 -6.86
C ILE A 154 -22.10 -8.80 -7.30
N VAL A 155 -22.81 -8.18 -6.36
CA VAL A 155 -23.55 -6.93 -6.57
C VAL A 155 -22.54 -5.78 -6.63
N GLN A 156 -22.54 -5.05 -7.75
CA GLN A 156 -21.70 -3.88 -8.02
C GLN A 156 -22.57 -2.60 -8.10
N GLY A 157 -21.95 -1.45 -8.33
CA GLY A 157 -22.66 -0.15 -8.48
C GLY A 157 -21.99 1.01 -7.73
N ALA A 158 -20.75 0.83 -7.24
CA ALA A 158 -20.01 1.83 -6.48
C ALA A 158 -20.86 2.37 -5.30
N LEU A 159 -20.93 3.70 -5.08
CA LEU A 159 -21.79 4.33 -4.08
C LEU A 159 -23.16 4.76 -4.62
N HIS A 160 -23.48 4.43 -5.89
CA HIS A 160 -24.74 4.82 -6.52
C HIS A 160 -25.87 3.85 -6.16
N LEU A 161 -26.74 4.24 -5.25
CA LEU A 161 -27.81 3.38 -4.73
C LEU A 161 -28.77 2.87 -5.83
N GLY A 162 -29.06 3.69 -6.86
CA GLY A 162 -29.82 3.27 -8.02
C GLY A 162 -29.19 2.07 -8.75
N LEU A 163 -27.87 2.13 -8.97
CA LEU A 163 -27.12 1.03 -9.60
C LEU A 163 -27.07 -0.22 -8.71
N ARG A 164 -26.90 -0.04 -7.38
CA ARG A 164 -26.96 -1.17 -6.43
C ARG A 164 -28.28 -1.91 -6.51
N LYS A 165 -29.40 -1.17 -6.64
CA LYS A 165 -30.72 -1.75 -6.80
C LYS A 165 -30.85 -2.50 -8.13
N GLU A 166 -30.47 -1.87 -9.24
CA GLU A 166 -30.48 -2.51 -10.58
C GLU A 166 -29.64 -3.79 -10.57
N SER A 167 -28.45 -3.74 -9.92
CA SER A 167 -27.55 -4.91 -9.84
C SER A 167 -28.16 -6.04 -9.00
N ALA A 168 -28.72 -5.73 -7.84
CA ALA A 168 -29.36 -6.73 -7.00
C ALA A 168 -30.55 -7.39 -7.72
N GLU A 169 -31.44 -6.59 -8.35
CA GLU A 169 -32.59 -7.10 -9.11
C GLU A 169 -32.15 -8.03 -10.26
N ALA A 170 -31.15 -7.62 -11.04
CA ALA A 170 -30.65 -8.42 -12.17
C ALA A 170 -30.02 -9.75 -11.72
N LEU A 171 -29.23 -9.75 -10.66
CA LEU A 171 -28.54 -10.93 -10.17
C LEU A 171 -29.46 -11.87 -9.37
N CYS A 172 -30.39 -11.33 -8.59
CA CYS A 172 -31.38 -12.14 -7.86
C CYS A 172 -32.39 -12.84 -8.79
N ALA A 173 -32.53 -12.39 -10.04
CA ALA A 173 -33.31 -13.09 -11.05
C ALA A 173 -32.62 -14.37 -11.60
N MET A 174 -31.33 -14.59 -11.28
CA MET A 174 -30.55 -15.75 -11.67
C MET A 174 -30.39 -16.72 -10.49
N PRO A 175 -30.23 -18.05 -10.75
CA PRO A 175 -30.22 -19.07 -9.71
C PRO A 175 -28.86 -19.21 -8.99
N PHE A 176 -28.40 -18.13 -8.37
CA PHE A 176 -27.22 -18.16 -7.53
C PHE A 176 -27.50 -18.71 -6.13
N ASP A 177 -26.48 -19.30 -5.51
CA ASP A 177 -26.56 -19.92 -4.19
C ASP A 177 -26.38 -18.90 -3.05
N GLY A 178 -25.80 -17.73 -3.36
CA GLY A 178 -25.58 -16.62 -2.44
C GLY A 178 -25.17 -15.35 -3.18
N TYR A 179 -25.07 -14.23 -2.43
CA TYR A 179 -24.81 -12.92 -2.99
C TYR A 179 -23.73 -12.19 -2.20
N ALA A 180 -22.76 -11.63 -2.91
CA ALA A 180 -21.73 -10.79 -2.33
C ALA A 180 -22.00 -9.30 -2.62
N ILE A 181 -21.66 -8.45 -1.68
CA ILE A 181 -21.62 -6.99 -1.82
C ILE A 181 -20.18 -6.62 -2.14
N GLY A 182 -19.89 -6.36 -3.42
CA GLY A 182 -18.58 -5.97 -3.92
C GLY A 182 -18.42 -4.47 -4.11
N GLY A 183 -17.23 -4.01 -4.49
CA GLY A 183 -16.96 -2.61 -4.81
C GLY A 183 -17.10 -1.65 -3.63
N LEU A 184 -16.90 -2.14 -2.40
CA LEU A 184 -16.77 -1.36 -1.17
C LEU A 184 -15.37 -1.58 -0.56
N ALA A 185 -14.94 -0.71 0.36
CA ALA A 185 -13.57 -0.64 0.89
C ALA A 185 -12.50 -0.35 -0.21
N VAL A 186 -12.89 0.40 -1.25
CA VAL A 186 -12.05 0.75 -2.40
C VAL A 186 -11.97 2.27 -2.66
N GLY A 187 -12.05 3.09 -1.58
CA GLY A 187 -11.82 4.53 -1.64
C GLY A 187 -12.81 5.42 -0.90
N GLU A 188 -13.95 4.89 -0.50
CA GLU A 188 -14.99 5.61 0.24
C GLU A 188 -14.67 5.78 1.74
N GLY A 189 -15.40 6.70 2.36
CA GLY A 189 -15.42 6.89 3.80
C GLY A 189 -16.19 5.76 4.53
N LYS A 190 -15.96 5.66 5.85
CA LYS A 190 -16.58 4.61 6.68
C LYS A 190 -18.12 4.71 6.66
N SER A 191 -18.68 5.91 6.83
CA SER A 191 -20.13 6.12 6.83
C SER A 191 -20.76 5.74 5.50
N GLU A 192 -20.15 6.20 4.38
CA GLU A 192 -20.64 5.88 3.03
C GLU A 192 -20.65 4.37 2.77
N ARG A 193 -19.61 3.66 3.24
CA ARG A 193 -19.52 2.20 3.15
C ARG A 193 -20.64 1.53 3.95
N GLU A 194 -20.87 1.97 5.18
CA GLU A 194 -21.88 1.41 6.08
C GLU A 194 -23.28 1.64 5.52
N ASP A 195 -23.61 2.85 5.06
CA ASP A 195 -24.92 3.22 4.49
C ASP A 195 -25.18 2.43 3.19
N THR A 196 -24.17 2.33 2.31
CA THR A 196 -24.29 1.57 1.06
C THR A 196 -24.40 0.07 1.32
N CYS A 197 -23.70 -0.46 2.33
CA CYS A 197 -23.79 -1.86 2.74
C CYS A 197 -25.20 -2.19 3.25
N GLU A 198 -25.78 -1.35 4.12
CA GLU A 198 -27.14 -1.50 4.64
C GLU A 198 -28.17 -1.53 3.50
N PHE A 199 -28.08 -0.56 2.61
CA PHE A 199 -28.97 -0.50 1.44
C PHE A 199 -28.82 -1.75 0.56
N ALA A 200 -27.59 -2.15 0.22
CA ALA A 200 -27.36 -3.32 -0.62
C ALA A 200 -27.83 -4.62 0.05
N ALA A 201 -27.55 -4.80 1.34
CA ALA A 201 -27.99 -5.97 2.09
C ALA A 201 -29.53 -6.09 2.15
N SER A 202 -30.24 -4.97 2.29
CA SER A 202 -31.71 -4.94 2.32
C SER A 202 -32.37 -5.38 1.00
N LEU A 203 -31.64 -5.34 -0.11
CA LEU A 203 -32.14 -5.76 -1.43
C LEU A 203 -31.92 -7.26 -1.70
N LEU A 204 -31.10 -7.94 -0.91
CA LEU A 204 -30.75 -9.33 -1.12
C LEU A 204 -31.71 -10.29 -0.40
N PRO A 205 -31.96 -11.51 -0.96
CA PRO A 205 -32.82 -12.49 -0.34
C PRO A 205 -32.39 -12.85 1.08
N GLU A 206 -33.36 -13.00 2.01
CA GLU A 206 -33.09 -13.35 3.40
C GLU A 206 -32.72 -14.83 3.61
N ASP A 207 -33.14 -15.67 2.68
CA ASP A 207 -32.87 -17.11 2.66
C ASP A 207 -31.56 -17.50 1.99
N LYS A 208 -30.76 -16.51 1.55
CA LYS A 208 -29.47 -16.70 0.90
C LYS A 208 -28.35 -16.02 1.68
N PRO A 209 -27.13 -16.60 1.73
CA PRO A 209 -25.98 -15.95 2.35
C PRO A 209 -25.65 -14.60 1.71
N ARG A 210 -25.43 -13.58 2.55
CA ARG A 210 -25.02 -12.23 2.18
C ARG A 210 -23.56 -12.02 2.60
N TYR A 211 -22.70 -11.80 1.65
CA TYR A 211 -21.26 -11.75 1.87
C TYR A 211 -20.68 -10.35 1.58
N LEU A 212 -20.12 -9.68 2.58
CA LEU A 212 -19.38 -8.43 2.40
C LEU A 212 -17.90 -8.73 2.17
N MET A 213 -17.42 -8.43 0.96
CA MET A 213 -16.07 -8.79 0.51
C MET A 213 -14.99 -7.88 1.07
N GLY A 214 -13.88 -8.46 1.54
CA GLY A 214 -12.66 -7.75 1.93
C GLY A 214 -12.75 -6.90 3.20
N VAL A 215 -13.83 -6.99 3.95
CA VAL A 215 -14.09 -6.22 5.19
C VAL A 215 -14.14 -7.15 6.39
N GLY A 216 -13.55 -6.87 7.50
CA GLY A 216 -12.87 -5.68 7.96
C GLY A 216 -12.29 -5.86 9.37
N THR A 217 -12.21 -4.75 10.13
CA THR A 217 -11.89 -4.80 11.56
C THR A 217 -13.01 -5.48 12.35
N PRO A 218 -12.77 -5.89 13.62
CA PRO A 218 -13.84 -6.44 14.46
C PRO A 218 -15.07 -5.52 14.57
N LEU A 219 -14.85 -4.21 14.62
CA LEU A 219 -15.92 -3.22 14.62
C LEU A 219 -16.69 -3.18 13.29
N ASP A 220 -15.97 -3.23 12.15
CA ASP A 220 -16.63 -3.24 10.84
C ASP A 220 -17.50 -4.49 10.65
N ILE A 221 -17.07 -5.64 11.16
CA ILE A 221 -17.86 -6.89 11.13
C ILE A 221 -19.13 -6.73 11.97
N LEU A 222 -18.99 -6.22 13.19
CA LEU A 222 -20.14 -5.99 14.07
C LEU A 222 -21.17 -5.05 13.45
N GLU A 223 -20.70 -3.94 12.86
CA GLU A 223 -21.54 -2.96 12.14
C GLU A 223 -22.23 -3.58 10.92
N ALA A 224 -21.54 -4.43 10.17
CA ALA A 224 -22.11 -5.06 8.99
C ALA A 224 -23.11 -6.19 9.32
N VAL A 225 -22.88 -6.96 10.41
CA VAL A 225 -23.88 -7.92 10.91
C VAL A 225 -25.16 -7.19 11.32
N HIS A 226 -25.05 -6.04 12.01
CA HIS A 226 -26.19 -5.20 12.36
C HIS A 226 -27.03 -4.78 11.14
N ARG A 227 -26.39 -4.72 9.96
CA ARG A 227 -26.99 -4.36 8.67
C ARG A 227 -27.39 -5.58 7.81
N GLY A 228 -27.39 -6.78 8.38
CA GLY A 228 -27.89 -7.99 7.72
C GLY A 228 -26.86 -8.74 6.86
N VAL A 229 -25.57 -8.61 7.13
CA VAL A 229 -24.51 -9.37 6.45
C VAL A 229 -24.13 -10.61 7.26
N ASP A 230 -23.92 -11.75 6.57
CA ASP A 230 -23.66 -13.06 7.17
C ASP A 230 -22.19 -13.49 7.09
N MET A 231 -21.48 -13.13 6.02
CA MET A 231 -20.16 -13.64 5.70
C MET A 231 -19.15 -12.53 5.46
N PHE A 232 -17.91 -12.80 5.86
CA PHE A 232 -16.80 -11.83 5.78
C PHE A 232 -15.49 -12.52 5.47
N ASP A 233 -14.63 -11.86 4.71
CA ASP A 233 -13.20 -12.17 4.62
C ASP A 233 -12.37 -10.94 4.89
N CYS A 234 -11.22 -11.11 5.49
CA CYS A 234 -10.23 -10.04 5.55
C CYS A 234 -8.83 -10.54 5.88
N ILE A 235 -7.82 -9.79 5.42
CA ILE A 235 -6.41 -10.02 5.75
C ILE A 235 -6.00 -9.38 7.07
N ILE A 236 -6.87 -8.57 7.68
CA ILE A 236 -6.55 -7.71 8.83
C ILE A 236 -5.95 -8.47 10.01
N PRO A 237 -6.49 -9.65 10.44
CA PRO A 237 -5.93 -10.36 11.59
C PRO A 237 -4.44 -10.65 11.48
N THR A 238 -4.00 -11.12 10.31
CA THR A 238 -2.59 -11.44 10.06
C THR A 238 -1.78 -10.19 9.65
N GLN A 239 -2.38 -9.24 8.94
CA GLN A 239 -1.73 -8.02 8.50
C GLN A 239 -1.34 -7.10 9.68
N VAL A 240 -2.26 -6.87 10.63
CA VAL A 240 -1.95 -6.04 11.80
C VAL A 240 -0.98 -6.73 12.73
N ALA A 241 -1.04 -8.07 12.84
CA ALA A 241 -0.08 -8.85 13.60
C ALA A 241 1.36 -8.65 13.14
N GLN A 242 1.61 -8.57 11.83
CA GLN A 242 2.94 -8.26 11.26
C GLN A 242 3.48 -6.90 11.72
N ARG A 243 2.58 -5.98 12.09
CA ARG A 243 2.91 -4.65 12.61
C ARG A 243 2.87 -4.57 14.13
N GLY A 244 2.64 -5.71 14.81
CA GLY A 244 2.55 -5.81 16.27
C GLY A 244 1.19 -5.37 16.82
N GLY A 245 0.14 -5.40 16.00
CA GLY A 245 -1.23 -5.08 16.40
C GLY A 245 -1.99 -6.31 16.89
N ALA A 246 -2.69 -6.20 18.02
CA ALA A 246 -3.54 -7.24 18.57
C ALA A 246 -4.92 -6.68 18.97
N PHE A 247 -5.98 -7.39 18.60
CA PHE A 247 -7.34 -7.08 19.05
C PHE A 247 -7.61 -7.81 20.36
N THR A 248 -8.21 -7.12 21.34
CA THR A 248 -8.50 -7.71 22.64
C THR A 248 -9.93 -7.43 23.08
N SER A 249 -10.40 -8.13 24.11
CA SER A 249 -11.70 -7.89 24.76
C SER A 249 -11.84 -6.48 25.36
N ARG A 250 -10.78 -5.69 25.36
CA ARG A 250 -10.73 -4.35 25.95
C ARG A 250 -10.31 -3.27 24.96
N GLY A 251 -10.16 -3.59 23.67
CA GLY A 251 -9.71 -2.70 22.59
C GLY A 251 -8.44 -3.18 21.90
N PHE A 252 -7.85 -2.32 21.09
CA PHE A 252 -6.70 -2.63 20.26
C PHE A 252 -5.38 -2.32 20.97
N LEU A 253 -4.40 -3.23 20.87
CA LEU A 253 -3.05 -3.05 21.40
C LEU A 253 -2.04 -2.89 20.27
N GLN A 254 -1.10 -1.94 20.44
CA GLN A 254 0.04 -1.78 19.53
C GLN A 254 1.36 -2.12 20.25
N LEU A 255 1.78 -3.37 20.14
CA LEU A 255 2.93 -3.92 20.88
C LEU A 255 4.28 -3.27 20.56
N ARG A 256 4.39 -2.44 19.53
CA ARG A 256 5.61 -1.65 19.28
C ARG A 256 5.87 -0.57 20.33
N ARG A 257 4.86 -0.22 21.12
CA ARG A 257 4.96 0.83 22.14
C ARG A 257 5.82 0.38 23.33
N GLY A 258 6.68 1.26 23.79
CA GLY A 258 7.63 0.98 24.88
C GLY A 258 6.99 0.62 26.22
N ILE A 259 5.72 0.97 26.45
CA ILE A 259 4.97 0.65 27.67
C ILE A 259 4.85 -0.88 27.90
N TYR A 260 4.92 -1.68 26.82
CA TYR A 260 4.81 -3.14 26.90
C TYR A 260 6.15 -3.84 27.19
N LYS A 261 7.27 -3.10 27.19
CA LYS A 261 8.62 -3.67 27.32
C LYS A 261 8.80 -4.59 28.53
N SER A 262 8.12 -4.31 29.63
CA SER A 262 8.21 -5.08 30.88
C SER A 262 6.86 -5.61 31.37
N SER A 263 5.83 -5.60 30.52
CA SER A 263 4.49 -6.07 30.88
C SER A 263 4.47 -7.60 30.94
N THR A 264 4.14 -8.14 32.11
CA THR A 264 3.98 -9.59 32.33
C THR A 264 2.59 -10.11 32.00
N GLU A 265 1.66 -9.22 31.64
CA GLU A 265 0.31 -9.56 31.24
C GLU A 265 0.27 -10.27 29.89
N PRO A 266 -0.70 -11.17 29.65
CA PRO A 266 -0.97 -11.70 28.31
C PRO A 266 -1.53 -10.62 27.39
N LEU A 267 -1.66 -10.89 26.08
CA LEU A 267 -2.30 -9.95 25.15
C LEU A 267 -3.71 -9.57 25.63
N ASP A 268 -4.49 -10.56 25.94
CA ASP A 268 -5.85 -10.41 26.44
C ASP A 268 -6.06 -11.37 27.61
N PRO A 269 -6.26 -10.87 28.84
CA PRO A 269 -6.48 -11.71 30.03
C PRO A 269 -7.71 -12.61 29.92
N ASP A 270 -8.71 -12.18 29.15
CA ASP A 270 -9.97 -12.90 28.99
C ASP A 270 -9.95 -13.87 27.78
N CYS A 271 -8.79 -14.03 27.13
CA CYS A 271 -8.62 -14.87 25.95
C CYS A 271 -7.92 -16.20 26.28
N PRO A 272 -8.58 -17.36 26.05
CA PRO A 272 -8.00 -18.66 26.32
C PRO A 272 -7.08 -19.20 25.20
N CYS A 273 -6.75 -18.39 24.18
CA CYS A 273 -5.92 -18.88 23.08
C CYS A 273 -4.51 -19.30 23.55
N PRO A 274 -3.81 -20.20 22.80
CA PRO A 274 -2.48 -20.66 23.16
C PRO A 274 -1.44 -19.55 23.34
N THR A 275 -1.57 -18.46 22.60
CA THR A 275 -0.67 -17.30 22.72
C THR A 275 -0.84 -16.61 24.07
N CYS A 276 -2.08 -16.28 24.46
CA CYS A 276 -2.36 -15.64 25.76
C CYS A 276 -2.03 -16.54 26.94
N ALA A 277 -2.24 -17.85 26.80
CA ALA A 277 -1.94 -18.81 27.86
C ALA A 277 -0.44 -18.95 28.17
N ARG A 278 0.44 -18.62 27.23
CA ARG A 278 1.88 -18.92 27.35
C ARG A 278 2.80 -17.71 27.31
N TYR A 279 2.40 -16.62 26.64
CA TYR A 279 3.31 -15.52 26.31
C TYR A 279 2.83 -14.20 26.89
N THR A 280 3.79 -13.41 27.37
CA THR A 280 3.55 -12.07 27.90
C THR A 280 3.64 -11.00 26.81
N ARG A 281 3.02 -9.85 27.05
CA ARG A 281 3.17 -8.66 26.18
C ARG A 281 4.64 -8.25 26.05
N ALA A 282 5.45 -8.38 27.11
CA ALA A 282 6.89 -8.08 27.08
C ALA A 282 7.64 -8.93 26.04
N TYR A 283 7.39 -10.24 26.03
CA TYR A 283 8.02 -11.13 25.06
C TYR A 283 7.57 -10.82 23.62
N LEU A 284 6.27 -10.67 23.41
CA LEU A 284 5.71 -10.34 22.09
C LEU A 284 6.15 -8.95 21.60
N HIS A 285 6.27 -7.97 22.51
CA HIS A 285 6.89 -6.67 22.23
C HIS A 285 8.34 -6.84 21.74
N HIS A 286 9.14 -7.65 22.47
CA HIS A 286 10.53 -7.92 22.08
C HIS A 286 10.60 -8.55 20.68
N LEU A 287 9.85 -9.59 20.40
CA LEU A 287 9.81 -10.24 19.08
C LEU A 287 9.37 -9.27 17.97
N THR A 288 8.37 -8.42 18.25
CA THR A 288 7.91 -7.39 17.32
C THR A 288 8.99 -6.35 17.01
N LYS A 289 9.77 -5.93 18.03
CA LYS A 289 10.88 -4.98 17.86
C LYS A 289 12.04 -5.58 17.09
N CYS A 290 12.34 -6.87 17.32
CA CYS A 290 13.36 -7.62 16.59
C CYS A 290 12.89 -8.09 15.19
N LYS A 291 11.61 -7.88 14.85
CA LYS A 291 10.98 -8.33 13.59
C LYS A 291 11.03 -9.86 13.39
N GLU A 292 11.02 -10.60 14.49
CA GLU A 292 11.00 -12.06 14.45
C GLU A 292 9.67 -12.58 13.92
N THR A 293 9.73 -13.55 13.00
CA THR A 293 8.55 -14.17 12.39
C THR A 293 7.63 -14.79 13.43
N LEU A 294 8.19 -15.42 14.46
CA LEU A 294 7.43 -16.01 15.57
C LEU A 294 6.53 -14.96 16.25
N GLY A 295 6.99 -13.72 16.37
CA GLY A 295 6.21 -12.65 17.01
C GLY A 295 4.90 -12.39 16.31
N TRP A 296 4.94 -12.14 15.01
CA TRP A 296 3.71 -11.89 14.27
C TRP A 296 2.89 -13.16 13.99
N GLN A 297 3.51 -14.34 13.99
CA GLN A 297 2.79 -15.61 13.96
C GLN A 297 1.91 -15.77 15.20
N LEU A 298 2.47 -15.61 16.39
CA LEU A 298 1.75 -15.74 17.67
C LEU A 298 0.66 -14.66 17.81
N ILE A 299 0.95 -13.43 17.44
CA ILE A 299 -0.06 -12.35 17.45
C ILE A 299 -1.16 -12.64 16.43
N GLY A 300 -0.82 -13.17 15.25
CA GLY A 300 -1.77 -13.58 14.23
C GLY A 300 -2.69 -14.71 14.72
N GLN A 301 -2.15 -15.69 15.43
CA GLN A 301 -2.93 -16.73 16.10
C GLN A 301 -3.95 -16.15 17.07
N HIS A 302 -3.51 -15.25 17.93
CA HIS A 302 -4.41 -14.57 18.84
C HIS A 302 -5.53 -13.81 18.11
N ASN A 303 -5.17 -13.02 17.08
CA ASN A 303 -6.14 -12.23 16.32
C ASN A 303 -7.18 -13.10 15.60
N ILE A 304 -6.76 -14.21 14.97
CA ILE A 304 -7.68 -15.15 14.31
C ILE A 304 -8.63 -15.76 15.34
N PHE A 305 -8.09 -16.20 16.48
CA PHE A 305 -8.90 -16.75 17.57
C PHE A 305 -9.90 -15.71 18.09
N PHE A 306 -9.48 -14.45 18.27
CA PHE A 306 -10.34 -13.35 18.67
C PHE A 306 -11.51 -13.12 17.70
N TYR A 307 -11.23 -13.12 16.39
CA TYR A 307 -12.27 -12.96 15.37
C TYR A 307 -13.29 -14.09 15.39
N HIS A 308 -12.83 -15.35 15.53
CA HIS A 308 -13.75 -16.48 15.59
C HIS A 308 -14.58 -16.48 16.87
N ARG A 309 -14.00 -16.08 18.00
CA ARG A 309 -14.74 -15.92 19.25
C ARG A 309 -15.80 -14.82 19.12
N LEU A 310 -15.45 -13.68 18.55
CA LEU A 310 -16.41 -12.59 18.30
C LEU A 310 -17.57 -13.07 17.40
N MET A 311 -17.27 -13.78 16.31
CA MET A 311 -18.29 -14.33 15.42
C MET A 311 -19.18 -15.37 16.15
N ALA A 312 -18.63 -16.19 17.02
CA ALA A 312 -19.39 -17.14 17.81
C ALA A 312 -20.31 -16.41 18.82
N GLU A 313 -19.80 -15.38 19.51
CA GLU A 313 -20.59 -14.53 20.42
C GLU A 313 -21.75 -13.83 19.68
N ILE A 314 -21.48 -13.24 18.51
CA ILE A 314 -22.49 -12.61 17.64
C ILE A 314 -23.56 -13.65 17.24
N ARG A 315 -23.15 -14.80 16.71
CA ARG A 315 -24.08 -15.86 16.30
C ARG A 315 -24.96 -16.35 17.46
N GLN A 316 -24.36 -16.59 18.62
CA GLN A 316 -25.10 -17.02 19.79
C GLN A 316 -26.10 -15.96 20.26
N SER A 317 -25.72 -14.68 20.24
CA SER A 317 -26.61 -13.59 20.65
C SER A 317 -27.80 -13.42 19.70
N ILE A 318 -27.63 -13.67 18.38
CA ILE A 318 -28.71 -13.69 17.40
C ILE A 318 -29.68 -14.84 17.71
N LEU A 319 -29.16 -16.06 17.95
CA LEU A 319 -29.98 -17.22 18.26
C LEU A 319 -30.80 -17.06 19.58
N GLU A 320 -30.30 -16.24 20.49
CA GLU A 320 -30.92 -15.95 21.79
C GLU A 320 -31.74 -14.63 21.78
N ASP A 321 -31.91 -14.00 20.62
CA ASP A 321 -32.59 -12.70 20.44
C ASP A 321 -32.00 -11.59 21.35
N ARG A 322 -30.67 -11.59 21.54
CA ARG A 322 -29.92 -10.64 22.38
C ARG A 322 -28.83 -9.89 21.60
N PHE A 323 -28.94 -9.81 20.27
CA PHE A 323 -27.90 -9.19 19.46
C PHE A 323 -27.74 -7.68 19.72
N LEU A 324 -28.83 -6.94 19.87
CA LEU A 324 -28.75 -5.49 20.09
C LEU A 324 -28.01 -5.10 21.37
N PRO A 325 -28.30 -5.70 22.55
CA PRO A 325 -27.49 -5.47 23.74
C PRO A 325 -26.00 -5.81 23.55
N LEU A 326 -25.68 -6.92 22.89
CA LEU A 326 -24.28 -7.28 22.58
C LEU A 326 -23.62 -6.26 21.65
N TYR A 327 -24.35 -5.80 20.63
CA TYR A 327 -23.88 -4.79 19.68
C TYR A 327 -23.50 -3.49 20.39
N GLU A 328 -24.35 -2.97 21.25
CA GLU A 328 -24.10 -1.73 22.01
C GLU A 328 -22.86 -1.87 22.91
N GLU A 329 -22.75 -2.97 23.65
CA GLU A 329 -21.60 -3.26 24.51
C GLU A 329 -20.29 -3.35 23.70
N LYS A 330 -20.27 -4.23 22.70
CA LYS A 330 -19.05 -4.50 21.93
C LYS A 330 -18.62 -3.31 21.07
N ARG A 331 -19.56 -2.55 20.54
CA ARG A 331 -19.27 -1.35 19.72
C ARG A 331 -18.40 -0.35 20.47
N ALA A 332 -18.72 -0.10 21.73
CA ALA A 332 -17.94 0.83 22.57
C ALA A 332 -16.52 0.30 22.81
N ILE A 333 -16.37 -0.99 23.09
CA ILE A 333 -15.08 -1.62 23.38
C ILE A 333 -14.20 -1.69 22.12
N LEU A 334 -14.76 -2.16 21.00
CA LEU A 334 -14.03 -2.35 19.75
C LEU A 334 -13.58 -1.04 19.09
N ALA A 335 -14.14 0.08 19.52
CA ALA A 335 -13.72 1.42 19.10
C ALA A 335 -12.47 1.94 19.84
N VAL A 336 -12.02 1.25 20.90
CA VAL A 336 -10.84 1.69 21.69
C VAL A 336 -9.55 1.29 20.98
N ASP A 337 -8.73 2.28 20.62
CA ASP A 337 -7.51 2.11 19.82
C ASP A 337 -6.35 1.46 20.58
N ASP A 338 -6.10 1.84 21.83
CA ASP A 338 -5.03 1.28 22.68
C ASP A 338 -5.41 1.47 24.15
N LEU A 339 -5.55 0.34 24.84
CA LEU A 339 -6.14 0.28 26.15
C LEU A 339 -5.34 0.97 27.24
N ASP A 340 -4.02 0.78 27.25
CA ASP A 340 -3.15 1.23 28.33
C ASP A 340 -2.65 2.67 28.13
N ASN A 341 -2.93 3.23 26.99
CA ASN A 341 -2.56 4.59 26.67
C ASN A 341 -3.48 5.09 25.55
N PRO A 342 -4.69 5.55 25.90
CA PRO A 342 -5.59 6.10 24.93
C PRO A 342 -4.80 7.13 24.14
N VAL A 343 -4.68 6.90 22.83
CA VAL A 343 -3.89 7.73 21.95
C VAL A 343 -4.45 9.13 22.04
N THR A 344 -3.83 9.98 22.86
CA THR A 344 -3.85 11.40 22.52
C THR A 344 -3.29 11.43 21.12
N PRO A 345 -4.04 11.84 20.10
CA PRO A 345 -3.53 11.81 18.74
C PRO A 345 -2.24 12.62 18.79
N MET A 346 -1.10 11.94 18.75
CA MET A 346 0.11 12.65 18.39
C MET A 346 -0.28 13.31 17.09
N ARG A 347 -0.23 14.65 17.04
CA ARG A 347 -0.37 15.39 15.79
C ARG A 347 0.57 14.70 14.84
N ARG A 348 0.02 13.80 14.02
CA ARG A 348 0.75 13.27 12.89
C ARG A 348 1.03 14.52 12.08
N ASN A 349 2.28 14.93 12.06
CA ASN A 349 2.69 15.81 10.98
C ASN A 349 2.13 15.17 9.72
N PRO A 350 1.35 15.91 8.93
CA PRO A 350 0.77 15.35 7.72
C PRO A 350 1.91 14.64 6.98
N PRO A 351 1.71 13.47 6.39
CA PRO A 351 2.77 12.75 5.70
C PRO A 351 3.45 13.76 4.79
N LYS A 352 4.79 13.92 4.93
CA LYS A 352 5.54 14.88 4.12
C LYS A 352 5.14 14.64 2.67
N SER A 353 4.64 15.66 1.99
CA SER A 353 4.23 15.52 0.61
C SER A 353 5.42 15.00 -0.20
N LEU A 354 5.23 13.90 -0.89
CA LEU A 354 6.22 13.36 -1.82
C LEU A 354 6.09 13.99 -3.22
N LYS A 355 5.24 15.02 -3.35
CA LYS A 355 5.02 15.78 -4.60
C LYS A 355 5.03 17.28 -4.31
N LEU A 356 5.57 18.06 -5.25
CA LEU A 356 5.48 19.51 -5.28
C LEU A 356 5.60 19.96 -6.74
N GLY A 357 4.65 20.78 -7.23
CA GLY A 357 4.62 21.20 -8.62
C GLY A 357 4.67 19.99 -9.57
N ALA A 358 5.54 20.07 -10.56
CA ALA A 358 5.77 19.02 -11.56
C ALA A 358 6.68 17.87 -11.07
N TYR A 359 7.08 17.84 -9.79
CA TYR A 359 8.06 16.89 -9.27
C TYR A 359 7.50 15.96 -8.22
N LYS A 360 8.04 14.73 -8.16
CA LYS A 360 7.83 13.78 -7.06
C LYS A 360 9.14 13.09 -6.66
N ILE A 361 9.23 12.65 -5.41
CA ILE A 361 10.35 11.84 -4.95
C ILE A 361 10.22 10.44 -5.54
N HIS A 362 11.28 9.99 -6.19
CA HIS A 362 11.50 8.62 -6.65
C HIS A 362 12.45 7.92 -5.67
N THR A 363 12.19 6.64 -5.38
CA THR A 363 13.12 5.80 -4.62
C THR A 363 13.59 4.68 -5.54
N ALA A 364 14.88 4.63 -5.78
CA ALA A 364 15.51 3.59 -6.60
C ALA A 364 15.49 2.23 -5.89
N LEU A 365 15.68 1.16 -6.66
CA LEU A 365 15.75 -0.21 -6.12
C LEU A 365 16.90 -0.40 -5.13
N GLU A 366 17.99 0.33 -5.32
CA GLU A 366 19.17 0.37 -4.48
C GLU A 366 18.96 1.11 -3.15
N GLY A 367 17.79 1.74 -2.97
CA GLY A 367 17.36 2.36 -1.72
C GLY A 367 17.63 3.86 -1.59
N PHE A 368 18.32 4.51 -2.54
CA PHE A 368 18.51 5.97 -2.54
C PHE A 368 17.29 6.70 -3.12
N SER A 369 17.19 7.98 -2.81
CA SER A 369 16.10 8.85 -3.32
C SER A 369 16.61 9.85 -4.34
N SER A 370 15.79 10.13 -5.35
CA SER A 370 15.99 11.11 -6.40
C SER A 370 14.70 11.86 -6.72
N ILE A 371 14.76 12.81 -7.62
CA ILE A 371 13.59 13.57 -8.07
C ILE A 371 13.17 13.08 -9.45
N LEU A 372 11.86 12.85 -9.61
CA LEU A 372 11.22 12.52 -10.88
C LEU A 372 10.36 13.68 -11.34
N HIS A 373 10.53 14.10 -12.57
CA HIS A 373 9.62 15.02 -13.23
C HIS A 373 8.39 14.25 -13.73
N ILE A 374 7.18 14.68 -13.34
CA ILE A 374 5.96 13.89 -13.53
C ILE A 374 5.58 13.80 -15.00
N ASP A 375 5.62 14.92 -15.72
CA ASP A 375 5.12 15.00 -17.09
C ASP A 375 6.05 14.31 -18.10
N SER A 376 7.38 14.45 -17.95
CA SER A 376 8.36 13.78 -18.82
C SER A 376 8.67 12.34 -18.43
N GLY A 377 8.37 11.96 -17.17
CA GLY A 377 8.73 10.65 -16.60
C GLY A 377 10.23 10.48 -16.32
N GLU A 378 11.02 11.54 -16.44
CA GLU A 378 12.48 11.48 -16.23
C GLU A 378 12.86 11.59 -14.75
N ILE A 379 13.94 10.86 -14.40
CA ILE A 379 14.51 10.80 -13.05
C ILE A 379 15.88 11.48 -13.09
N MET A 380 16.11 12.50 -12.26
CA MET A 380 17.37 13.28 -12.22
C MET A 380 18.51 12.37 -11.91
N HIS A 381 18.64 11.44 -11.25
CA HIS A 381 19.72 10.48 -11.02
C HIS A 381 19.08 9.08 -10.95
N SER A 382 19.14 8.34 -12.04
CA SER A 382 18.35 7.10 -12.15
C SER A 382 19.11 5.83 -11.80
N ARG A 383 20.44 5.85 -11.85
CA ARG A 383 21.30 4.67 -11.71
C ARG A 383 22.25 4.71 -10.53
N THR A 384 22.61 5.90 -10.07
CA THR A 384 23.60 6.11 -9.01
C THR A 384 23.06 7.14 -8.01
N GLU A 385 23.45 7.01 -6.74
CA GLU A 385 23.10 7.99 -5.72
C GLU A 385 23.56 9.40 -6.15
N PRO A 386 22.71 10.44 -6.01
CA PRO A 386 22.99 11.79 -6.53
C PRO A 386 24.38 12.32 -6.16
N MET A 387 24.80 12.23 -4.91
CA MET A 387 26.10 12.72 -4.47
C MET A 387 27.27 11.93 -5.01
N VAL A 388 27.11 10.62 -5.22
CA VAL A 388 28.15 9.76 -5.81
C VAL A 388 28.33 10.10 -7.29
N GLU A 389 27.23 10.27 -8.02
CA GLU A 389 27.24 10.66 -9.43
C GLU A 389 27.84 12.03 -9.62
N SER A 390 27.44 13.01 -8.81
CA SER A 390 27.97 14.37 -8.86
C SER A 390 29.48 14.42 -8.58
N ARG A 391 29.97 13.65 -7.61
CA ARG A 391 31.43 13.55 -7.35
C ARG A 391 32.19 12.98 -8.54
N GLN A 392 31.70 11.93 -9.15
CA GLN A 392 32.37 11.28 -10.30
C GLN A 392 32.35 12.17 -11.55
N LEU A 393 31.20 12.75 -11.89
CA LEU A 393 31.04 13.51 -13.14
C LEU A 393 31.58 14.93 -13.06
N TYR A 394 31.38 15.63 -11.91
CA TYR A 394 31.70 17.05 -11.82
C TYR A 394 32.92 17.36 -10.97
N ILE A 395 33.22 16.60 -9.93
CA ILE A 395 34.35 16.89 -9.05
C ILE A 395 35.64 16.22 -9.58
N GLU A 396 35.56 14.92 -9.88
CA GLU A 396 36.74 14.16 -10.32
C GLU A 396 37.13 14.51 -11.76
N GLN A 397 36.19 14.53 -12.70
CA GLN A 397 36.49 14.82 -14.12
C GLN A 397 36.96 16.25 -14.34
N SER A 398 36.42 17.24 -13.61
CA SER A 398 36.90 18.63 -13.68
C SER A 398 38.22 18.84 -12.93
N ARG A 399 38.69 17.83 -12.18
CA ARG A 399 39.85 17.93 -11.31
C ARG A 399 39.73 19.08 -10.31
N LEU A 400 38.51 19.29 -9.76
CA LEU A 400 38.20 20.44 -8.91
C LEU A 400 39.16 20.54 -7.72
N ALA A 401 39.48 19.42 -7.07
CA ALA A 401 40.39 19.39 -5.91
C ALA A 401 41.82 19.91 -6.26
N GLU A 402 42.30 19.70 -7.48
CA GLU A 402 43.61 20.21 -7.91
C GLU A 402 43.54 21.73 -8.15
N ARG A 403 42.49 22.19 -8.82
CA ARG A 403 42.27 23.62 -9.11
C ARG A 403 42.09 24.44 -7.81
N LEU A 404 41.43 23.88 -6.80
CA LEU A 404 41.28 24.51 -5.49
C LEU A 404 42.58 24.58 -4.69
N ARG A 405 43.60 23.74 -4.99
CA ARG A 405 44.93 23.79 -4.36
C ARG A 405 45.89 24.81 -5.03
N GLU A 406 45.47 25.41 -6.13
CA GLU A 406 46.27 26.47 -6.77
C GLU A 406 46.46 27.66 -5.83
N LYS A 407 47.68 28.13 -5.67
CA LYS A 407 48.03 29.26 -4.79
C LYS A 407 47.69 30.60 -5.46
N THR A 408 46.44 30.95 -5.49
CA THR A 408 45.94 32.22 -5.99
C THR A 408 44.83 32.76 -5.11
N SER A 409 44.71 34.10 -5.04
CA SER A 409 43.63 34.78 -4.32
C SER A 409 42.41 35.06 -5.24
N THR A 410 42.53 34.78 -6.52
CA THR A 410 41.39 34.96 -7.48
C THR A 410 40.41 33.80 -7.27
N PRO A 411 39.13 34.07 -6.98
CA PRO A 411 38.14 33.03 -6.81
C PRO A 411 38.05 32.09 -8.02
N LEU A 412 37.88 30.79 -7.76
CA LEU A 412 37.41 29.85 -8.78
C LEU A 412 35.90 30.00 -8.90
N VAL A 413 35.42 30.35 -10.09
CA VAL A 413 34.00 30.54 -10.34
C VAL A 413 33.44 29.31 -11.05
N ILE A 414 32.41 28.70 -10.45
CA ILE A 414 31.72 27.56 -11.04
C ILE A 414 30.27 27.97 -11.35
N TRP A 415 29.86 27.78 -12.58
CA TRP A 415 28.45 27.80 -12.94
C TRP A 415 27.85 26.40 -12.79
N ASP A 416 26.74 26.31 -12.08
CA ASP A 416 25.95 25.10 -11.89
C ASP A 416 24.61 25.33 -12.61
N VAL A 417 24.52 24.86 -13.84
CA VAL A 417 23.38 25.07 -14.75
C VAL A 417 22.43 23.89 -14.64
N GLY A 418 21.24 24.14 -14.09
CA GLY A 418 20.27 23.11 -13.72
C GLY A 418 20.51 22.63 -12.28
N LEU A 419 20.18 23.47 -11.31
CA LEU A 419 20.40 23.19 -9.88
C LEU A 419 19.70 21.93 -9.38
N GLY A 420 18.50 21.64 -9.87
CA GLY A 420 17.73 20.47 -9.51
C GLY A 420 17.56 20.29 -8.00
N ALA A 421 18.06 19.20 -7.45
CA ALA A 421 18.08 18.94 -5.99
C ALA A 421 19.42 19.37 -5.34
N ALA A 422 20.21 20.20 -6.00
CA ALA A 422 21.48 20.77 -5.54
C ALA A 422 22.61 19.76 -5.29
N ALA A 423 22.61 18.58 -5.87
CA ALA A 423 23.64 17.59 -5.66
C ALA A 423 25.03 18.05 -6.17
N ASN A 424 25.09 18.67 -7.34
CA ASN A 424 26.33 19.15 -7.95
C ASN A 424 26.96 20.31 -7.14
N ALA A 425 26.13 21.29 -6.75
CA ALA A 425 26.57 22.39 -5.90
C ALA A 425 27.06 21.88 -4.53
N MET A 426 26.36 20.96 -3.93
CA MET A 426 26.76 20.38 -2.64
C MET A 426 28.03 19.55 -2.73
N ALA A 427 28.22 18.81 -3.82
CA ALA A 427 29.47 18.07 -4.03
C ALA A 427 30.69 19.00 -4.17
N ALA A 428 30.53 20.17 -4.82
CA ALA A 428 31.58 21.19 -4.91
C ALA A 428 31.88 21.83 -3.55
N ILE A 429 30.83 22.15 -2.77
CA ILE A 429 30.98 22.68 -1.40
C ILE A 429 31.71 21.67 -0.49
N GLU A 430 31.30 20.39 -0.47
CA GLU A 430 31.96 19.35 0.30
C GLU A 430 33.43 19.18 -0.10
N CYS A 431 33.74 19.23 -1.40
CA CYS A 431 35.12 19.17 -1.89
C CYS A 431 35.97 20.33 -1.33
N PHE A 432 35.43 21.57 -1.38
CA PHE A 432 36.12 22.74 -0.83
C PHE A 432 36.32 22.62 0.70
N GLU A 433 35.28 22.29 1.44
CA GLU A 433 35.31 22.20 2.90
C GLU A 433 36.31 21.13 3.37
N SER A 434 36.32 19.97 2.71
CA SER A 434 37.27 18.88 2.99
C SER A 434 38.72 19.31 2.77
N LEU A 435 39.01 20.09 1.73
CA LEU A 435 40.35 20.61 1.46
C LEU A 435 40.74 21.71 2.44
N ALA A 436 39.81 22.58 2.81
CA ALA A 436 40.03 23.69 3.73
C ALA A 436 40.36 23.23 5.15
N GLU A 437 39.97 22.01 5.56
CA GLU A 437 40.38 21.39 6.83
C GLU A 437 41.87 21.01 6.84
N SER A 438 42.48 20.82 5.67
CA SER A 438 43.86 20.39 5.54
C SER A 438 44.86 21.51 5.16
N GLY A 439 44.36 22.72 4.87
CA GLY A 439 45.24 23.86 4.52
C GLY A 439 44.53 25.00 3.79
N THR A 440 45.31 25.93 3.26
CA THR A 440 44.79 27.08 2.49
C THR A 440 44.27 26.59 1.14
N VAL A 441 43.06 27.03 0.77
CA VAL A 441 42.36 26.68 -0.45
C VAL A 441 42.05 27.96 -1.24
N ARG A 442 42.10 27.88 -2.57
CA ARG A 442 41.68 28.96 -3.47
C ARG A 442 40.21 29.30 -3.19
N PRO A 443 39.81 30.60 -3.10
CA PRO A 443 38.42 30.97 -2.89
C PRO A 443 37.51 30.33 -3.94
N LEU A 444 36.30 29.92 -3.53
CA LEU A 444 35.29 29.30 -4.41
C LEU A 444 34.01 30.15 -4.42
N HIS A 445 33.56 30.48 -5.62
CA HIS A 445 32.29 31.14 -5.85
C HIS A 445 31.41 30.28 -6.76
N LEU A 446 30.31 29.77 -6.22
CA LEU A 446 29.31 29.00 -6.97
C LEU A 446 28.17 29.92 -7.43
N VAL A 447 27.76 29.78 -8.68
CA VAL A 447 26.60 30.47 -9.27
C VAL A 447 25.70 29.42 -9.89
N SER A 448 24.58 29.13 -9.23
CA SER A 448 23.58 28.19 -9.75
C SER A 448 22.49 28.92 -10.55
N PHE A 449 22.05 28.31 -11.63
CA PHE A 449 20.95 28.78 -12.48
C PHE A 449 19.80 27.78 -12.43
N GLU A 450 18.61 28.26 -12.11
CA GLU A 450 17.42 27.40 -12.03
C GLU A 450 16.15 28.20 -12.31
N ASN A 451 15.29 27.67 -13.15
CA ASN A 451 14.01 28.28 -13.50
C ASN A 451 12.84 27.77 -12.65
N ASP A 452 12.99 26.60 -11.99
CA ASP A 452 11.97 25.99 -11.14
C ASP A 452 12.57 25.37 -9.89
N LEU A 453 12.40 26.03 -8.77
CA LEU A 453 12.93 25.60 -7.46
C LEU A 453 12.08 24.53 -6.76
N ASP A 454 11.01 24.05 -7.35
CA ASP A 454 10.13 23.08 -6.69
C ASP A 454 10.80 21.72 -6.48
N SER A 455 11.74 21.34 -7.36
CA SER A 455 12.61 20.17 -7.17
C SER A 455 13.43 20.27 -5.88
N LEU A 456 14.14 21.40 -5.68
CA LEU A 456 14.94 21.67 -4.48
C LEU A 456 14.05 21.82 -3.24
N ARG A 457 12.94 22.54 -3.34
CA ARG A 457 11.98 22.71 -2.23
C ARG A 457 11.41 21.37 -1.77
N LEU A 458 11.10 20.48 -2.73
CA LEU A 458 10.62 19.13 -2.43
C LEU A 458 11.67 18.27 -1.74
N ALA A 459 12.90 18.25 -2.28
CA ALA A 459 14.02 17.53 -1.69
C ALA A 459 14.35 18.06 -0.29
N PHE A 460 14.38 19.38 -0.10
CA PHE A 460 14.67 20.04 1.18
C PHE A 460 13.60 19.72 2.25
N LYS A 461 12.32 19.74 1.91
CA LYS A 461 11.24 19.29 2.82
C LYS A 461 11.41 17.84 3.27
N ASN A 462 12.08 17.03 2.46
CA ASN A 462 12.33 15.62 2.69
C ASN A 462 13.82 15.31 2.91
N HIS A 463 14.57 16.21 3.54
CA HIS A 463 16.02 16.09 3.78
C HIS A 463 16.47 14.82 4.52
N ASP A 464 15.54 14.09 5.14
CA ASP A 464 15.82 12.73 5.66
C ASP A 464 16.19 11.75 4.55
N ARG A 465 15.69 11.98 3.32
CA ARG A 465 15.96 11.21 2.11
C ARG A 465 17.09 11.79 1.26
N PHE A 466 17.47 13.04 1.53
CA PHE A 466 18.54 13.80 0.86
C PHE A 466 19.48 14.38 1.93
N PRO A 467 20.33 13.54 2.58
CA PRO A 467 21.10 13.94 3.75
C PRO A 467 22.02 15.15 3.53
N TYR A 468 22.54 15.34 2.32
CA TYR A 468 23.40 16.45 1.95
C TYR A 468 22.69 17.84 2.05
N LEU A 469 21.36 17.85 1.98
CA LEU A 469 20.58 19.09 2.14
C LEU A 469 20.44 19.55 3.61
N ARG A 470 20.99 18.80 4.57
CA ARG A 470 21.08 19.27 5.98
C ARG A 470 22.14 20.35 6.18
N HIS A 471 23.00 20.56 5.20
CA HIS A 471 23.94 21.67 5.18
C HIS A 471 23.21 23.03 5.18
N GLY A 472 23.86 24.08 5.73
CA GLY A 472 23.24 25.42 5.84
C GLY A 472 23.04 26.16 4.50
N GLY A 473 23.79 25.79 3.47
CA GLY A 473 23.73 26.41 2.15
C GLY A 473 22.36 26.32 1.48
N PRO A 474 21.79 25.12 1.28
CA PRO A 474 20.49 24.96 0.63
C PRO A 474 19.35 25.74 1.28
N ALA A 475 19.32 25.80 2.61
CA ALA A 475 18.32 26.59 3.33
C ALA A 475 18.45 28.09 3.04
N ALA A 476 19.68 28.60 2.99
CA ALA A 476 19.96 30.01 2.70
C ALA A 476 19.67 30.37 1.25
N ILE A 477 20.00 29.49 0.31
CA ILE A 477 19.67 29.65 -1.13
C ILE A 477 18.16 29.74 -1.31
N LEU A 478 17.39 28.81 -0.77
CA LEU A 478 15.92 28.83 -0.86
C LEU A 478 15.27 30.06 -0.22
N LYS A 479 15.93 30.65 0.81
CA LYS A 479 15.38 31.79 1.53
C LYS A 479 15.80 33.14 0.95
N ASN A 480 17.06 33.28 0.55
CA ASN A 480 17.69 34.56 0.28
C ASN A 480 18.36 34.61 -1.12
N GLY A 481 18.38 33.52 -1.90
CA GLY A 481 19.10 33.41 -3.17
C GLY A 481 20.63 33.44 -3.04
N ARG A 482 21.17 33.55 -1.84
CA ARG A 482 22.61 33.61 -1.61
C ARG A 482 23.01 33.00 -0.27
N TRP A 483 24.22 32.45 -0.23
CA TRP A 483 24.83 31.89 0.96
C TRP A 483 26.32 32.20 1.02
N GLN A 484 26.82 32.51 2.20
CA GLN A 484 28.23 32.69 2.52
C GLN A 484 28.57 31.78 3.69
N SER A 485 29.62 30.97 3.56
CA SER A 485 30.04 30.10 4.64
C SER A 485 30.57 30.94 5.83
N LYS A 486 30.07 30.64 7.01
CA LYS A 486 30.56 31.26 8.25
C LYS A 486 31.89 30.68 8.71
N LYS A 487 32.14 29.40 8.40
CA LYS A 487 33.36 28.67 8.75
C LYS A 487 34.49 28.99 7.76
N HIS A 488 34.15 29.18 6.49
CA HIS A 488 35.10 29.45 5.41
C HIS A 488 34.65 30.69 4.62
N PRO A 489 35.12 31.92 5.00
CA PRO A 489 34.70 33.16 4.34
C PRO A 489 35.01 33.22 2.84
N ASP A 490 35.93 32.41 2.36
CA ASP A 490 36.31 32.29 0.95
C ASP A 490 35.39 31.35 0.13
N LEU A 491 34.31 30.84 0.72
CA LEU A 491 33.31 29.99 0.06
C LEU A 491 31.96 30.69 0.01
N SER A 492 31.46 30.93 -1.20
CA SER A 492 30.17 31.59 -1.43
C SER A 492 29.34 30.88 -2.49
N TRP A 493 28.04 31.03 -2.39
CA TRP A 493 27.07 30.44 -3.32
C TRP A 493 25.93 31.42 -3.59
N GLU A 494 25.63 31.66 -4.87
CA GLU A 494 24.55 32.52 -5.37
C GLU A 494 23.62 31.73 -6.30
N LEU A 495 22.33 32.05 -6.26
CA LEU A 495 21.30 31.53 -7.14
C LEU A 495 20.78 32.67 -8.03
N LEU A 496 20.79 32.42 -9.32
CA LEU A 496 20.11 33.23 -10.33
C LEU A 496 18.85 32.48 -10.79
N GLU A 497 17.70 32.93 -10.27
CA GLU A 497 16.40 32.33 -10.59
C GLU A 497 15.91 32.83 -11.93
N GLY A 498 15.46 31.91 -12.81
CA GLY A 498 15.00 32.21 -14.18
C GLY A 498 15.78 31.48 -15.24
N GLY A 499 15.48 31.79 -16.53
CA GLY A 499 16.13 31.14 -17.67
C GLY A 499 17.65 31.35 -17.69
N PHE A 500 18.41 30.30 -17.97
CA PHE A 500 19.87 30.36 -18.04
C PHE A 500 20.36 31.45 -19.01
N LEU A 501 19.80 31.47 -20.23
CA LEU A 501 20.20 32.45 -21.26
C LEU A 501 19.86 33.90 -20.87
N GLU A 502 18.79 34.10 -20.13
CA GLU A 502 18.37 35.43 -19.64
C GLU A 502 19.33 35.98 -18.59
N ASN A 503 19.91 35.10 -17.79
CA ASN A 503 20.78 35.44 -16.67
C ASN A 503 22.29 35.44 -17.01
N LEU A 504 22.67 35.08 -18.24
CA LEU A 504 24.07 35.00 -18.68
C LEU A 504 24.85 36.31 -18.46
N GLY A 505 24.23 37.45 -18.71
CA GLY A 505 24.88 38.76 -18.56
C GLY A 505 25.00 39.25 -17.12
N SER A 506 24.36 38.59 -16.17
CA SER A 506 24.30 38.99 -14.76
C SER A 506 25.34 38.25 -13.88
N ALA A 507 25.90 37.14 -14.35
CA ALA A 507 26.85 36.32 -13.61
C ALA A 507 28.31 36.68 -13.96
N VAL A 508 29.20 36.51 -12.97
CA VAL A 508 30.65 36.59 -13.20
C VAL A 508 31.07 35.42 -14.09
N ALA A 509 31.99 35.67 -15.05
CA ALA A 509 32.47 34.66 -16.01
C ALA A 509 33.01 33.40 -15.28
N PRO A 510 32.66 32.21 -15.74
CA PRO A 510 33.04 30.97 -15.06
C PRO A 510 34.42 30.48 -15.46
N ASP A 511 35.12 29.82 -14.52
CA ASP A 511 36.27 28.97 -14.82
C ASP A 511 35.84 27.54 -15.16
N LEU A 512 34.70 27.09 -14.62
CA LEU A 512 34.09 25.78 -14.85
C LEU A 512 32.58 25.91 -15.00
N ILE A 513 31.99 25.03 -15.81
CA ILE A 513 30.54 24.92 -15.96
C ILE A 513 30.15 23.47 -15.67
N PHE A 514 29.33 23.27 -14.65
CA PHE A 514 28.59 22.04 -14.40
C PHE A 514 27.28 22.16 -15.14
N TYR A 515 27.12 21.40 -16.21
CA TYR A 515 25.94 21.50 -17.05
C TYR A 515 25.09 20.25 -16.88
N ASP A 516 23.99 20.39 -16.18
CA ASP A 516 23.08 19.30 -15.81
C ASP A 516 21.63 19.73 -16.01
N MET A 517 21.33 20.24 -17.18
CA MET A 517 19.95 20.62 -17.50
C MET A 517 19.09 19.39 -17.63
N PHE A 518 18.02 19.38 -16.86
CA PHE A 518 17.04 18.31 -16.85
C PHE A 518 16.34 18.24 -18.22
N SER A 519 16.59 17.10 -18.90
CA SER A 519 15.88 16.61 -20.07
C SER A 519 15.97 17.36 -21.39
N GLY A 520 16.60 16.76 -22.38
CA GLY A 520 16.45 17.11 -23.81
C GLY A 520 15.06 16.81 -24.41
N LYS A 521 14.09 16.32 -23.61
CA LYS A 521 12.72 16.05 -24.03
C LYS A 521 11.74 17.16 -23.68
N THR A 522 12.07 18.00 -22.72
CA THR A 522 11.32 19.22 -22.47
C THR A 522 11.96 20.33 -23.26
N SER A 523 11.22 20.94 -24.20
CA SER A 523 11.62 22.07 -25.00
C SER A 523 11.83 23.32 -24.13
N ALA A 524 12.92 23.33 -23.37
CA ALA A 524 13.36 24.46 -22.56
C ALA A 524 14.70 25.01 -23.11
N PHE A 525 14.77 25.16 -24.42
CA PHE A 525 15.77 25.99 -25.11
C PHE A 525 15.09 27.23 -25.61
#